data_84fa284152eb1927e2863e556fcc4f73
#
_entry.id   84fa284152eb1927e2863e556fcc4f73
#
_cell.length_a   1.000
_cell.length_b   1.000
_cell.length_c   1.000
_cell.angle_alpha   90.00
_cell.angle_beta   90.00
_cell.angle_gamma   90.00
#
_symmetry.space_group_name_H-M   'P 1'
#
loop_
_entity.id
_entity.type
_entity.pdbx_description
1 polymer ?
#
loop_
_entity_poly.entity_id
_entity_poly.type
_entity_poly.pdbx_seq_one_letter_code
_entity_poly.pdbx_strand_id
1 'polypeptide(L)'
;EVEKILLGLGFVREDFTRPTGDFSGGWRMRIELAKILLRKPDLILLDEPTNHMDIESIQWLEEFLINSAKAVIVISHDRAFVDNITTRTIEVTMGRIYDYKVNYSKYLELRKERREQQQKQYDDQQKMIADNMEFIERFKGTYSKTLQVQSRVKMLEKLELVEIDEEDTSSLRLKFPPSPRAGSYPVIADGVGKTYGDHVVFQNASFTIERGERVAFVG
;
A
#
# COMPACT_ATOMS: atom_id res chain seq x y z
N GLU A 1 -16.18 26.79 -11.31
CA GLU A 1 -16.00 25.43 -10.79
C GLU A 1 -14.76 24.74 -11.42
N VAL A 2 -14.62 24.80 -12.76
CA VAL A 2 -13.45 24.25 -13.48
C VAL A 2 -12.15 24.84 -12.93
N GLU A 3 -12.06 26.18 -12.84
CA GLU A 3 -10.89 26.88 -12.30
C GLU A 3 -10.55 26.44 -10.87
N LYS A 4 -11.57 26.30 -10.00
CA LYS A 4 -11.37 25.85 -8.61
C LYS A 4 -10.74 24.46 -8.53
N ILE A 5 -11.20 23.53 -9.38
CA ILE A 5 -10.67 22.16 -9.38
C ILE A 5 -9.26 22.13 -9.97
N LEU A 6 -9.00 22.86 -11.06
CA LEU A 6 -7.67 22.89 -11.65
C LEU A 6 -6.64 23.52 -10.71
N LEU A 7 -6.96 24.67 -10.08
CA LEU A 7 -6.07 25.30 -9.10
C LEU A 7 -5.80 24.36 -7.89
N GLY A 8 -6.83 23.67 -7.41
CA GLY A 8 -6.68 22.70 -6.32
C GLY A 8 -5.81 21.50 -6.68
N LEU A 9 -5.78 21.12 -7.95
CA LEU A 9 -4.89 20.07 -8.46
C LEU A 9 -3.48 20.59 -8.85
N GLY A 10 -3.14 21.83 -8.47
CA GLY A 10 -1.82 22.41 -8.62
C GLY A 10 -1.56 23.13 -9.94
N PHE A 11 -2.57 23.28 -10.82
CA PHE A 11 -2.43 24.08 -12.03
C PHE A 11 -2.41 25.56 -11.70
N VAL A 12 -1.66 26.34 -12.48
CA VAL A 12 -1.69 27.80 -12.44
C VAL A 12 -2.55 28.36 -13.60
N ARG A 13 -2.94 29.62 -13.52
CA ARG A 13 -3.85 30.21 -14.54
C ARG A 13 -3.25 30.24 -15.95
N GLU A 14 -1.95 30.33 -16.04
CA GLU A 14 -1.20 30.30 -17.29
C GLU A 14 -1.34 28.95 -18.01
N ASP A 15 -1.55 27.86 -17.26
CA ASP A 15 -1.73 26.52 -17.81
C ASP A 15 -3.09 26.33 -18.49
N PHE A 16 -4.10 27.16 -18.22
CA PHE A 16 -5.46 26.96 -18.72
C PHE A 16 -5.58 27.12 -20.24
N THR A 17 -4.66 27.84 -20.85
CA THR A 17 -4.62 28.04 -22.31
C THR A 17 -3.60 27.14 -23.00
N ARG A 18 -2.84 26.39 -22.22
CA ARG A 18 -1.79 25.53 -22.73
C ARG A 18 -2.35 24.25 -23.33
N PRO A 19 -1.87 23.78 -24.50
CA PRO A 19 -2.29 22.52 -25.08
C PRO A 19 -2.00 21.34 -24.14
N THR A 20 -2.95 20.41 -24.01
CA THR A 20 -2.81 19.25 -23.12
C THR A 20 -1.65 18.32 -23.49
N GLY A 21 -1.22 18.34 -24.75
CA GLY A 21 -0.06 17.59 -25.25
C GLY A 21 1.28 18.03 -24.67
N ASP A 22 1.37 19.27 -24.21
CA ASP A 22 2.61 19.87 -23.68
C ASP A 22 2.85 19.52 -22.20
N PHE A 23 1.89 18.85 -21.57
CA PHE A 23 2.00 18.41 -20.18
C PHE A 23 2.67 17.05 -20.06
N SER A 24 3.40 16.85 -18.97
CA SER A 24 3.96 15.55 -18.60
C SER A 24 2.84 14.53 -18.29
N GLY A 25 3.20 13.24 -18.24
CA GLY A 25 2.24 12.17 -17.92
C GLY A 25 1.48 12.38 -16.61
N GLY A 26 2.18 12.82 -15.56
CA GLY A 26 1.55 13.11 -14.25
C GLY A 26 0.55 14.26 -14.32
N TRP A 27 0.89 15.35 -15.03
CA TRP A 27 -0.03 16.47 -15.24
C TRP A 27 -1.26 16.08 -16.08
N ARG A 28 -1.07 15.25 -17.10
CA ARG A 28 -2.21 14.73 -17.88
C ARG A 28 -3.15 13.87 -17.03
N MET A 29 -2.59 13.08 -16.11
CA MET A 29 -3.41 12.32 -15.15
C MET A 29 -4.24 13.24 -14.25
N ARG A 30 -3.66 14.37 -13.77
CA ARG A 30 -4.41 15.38 -13.00
C ARG A 30 -5.53 16.03 -13.84
N ILE A 31 -5.33 16.24 -15.15
CA ILE A 31 -6.38 16.72 -16.04
C ILE A 31 -7.53 15.71 -16.15
N GLU A 32 -7.24 14.42 -16.30
CA GLU A 32 -8.28 13.38 -16.34
C GLU A 32 -9.02 13.29 -15.00
N LEU A 33 -8.30 13.40 -13.88
CA LEU A 33 -8.94 13.49 -12.57
C LEU A 33 -9.88 14.69 -12.46
N ALA A 34 -9.45 15.88 -12.91
CA ALA A 34 -10.30 17.07 -12.95
C ALA A 34 -11.59 16.84 -13.73
N LYS A 35 -11.52 16.16 -14.89
CA LYS A 35 -12.68 15.81 -15.69
C LYS A 35 -13.66 14.89 -14.95
N ILE A 36 -13.14 13.92 -14.18
CA ILE A 36 -13.96 13.02 -13.36
C ILE A 36 -14.65 13.81 -12.25
N LEU A 37 -13.92 14.64 -11.51
CA LEU A 37 -14.45 15.43 -10.41
C LEU A 37 -15.54 16.43 -10.88
N LEU A 38 -15.34 17.03 -12.06
CA LEU A 38 -16.33 17.95 -12.68
C LEU A 38 -17.65 17.27 -13.02
N ARG A 39 -17.63 16.00 -13.38
CA ARG A 39 -18.86 15.23 -13.74
C ARG A 39 -19.72 14.91 -12.53
N LYS A 40 -19.18 15.01 -11.30
CA LYS A 40 -19.88 14.70 -10.04
C LYS A 40 -20.60 13.33 -10.08
N PRO A 41 -19.90 12.24 -10.41
CA PRO A 41 -20.52 10.94 -10.50
C PRO A 41 -21.03 10.47 -9.12
N ASP A 42 -21.92 9.50 -9.09
CA ASP A 42 -22.42 8.90 -7.84
C ASP A 42 -21.35 8.03 -7.16
N LEU A 43 -20.44 7.45 -7.94
CA LEU A 43 -19.32 6.65 -7.46
C LEU A 43 -18.03 7.04 -8.20
N ILE A 44 -16.97 7.30 -7.45
CA ILE A 44 -15.61 7.54 -7.96
C ILE A 44 -14.74 6.34 -7.62
N LEU A 45 -14.03 5.83 -8.61
CA LEU A 45 -13.01 4.79 -8.44
C LEU A 45 -11.63 5.42 -8.67
N LEU A 46 -10.77 5.37 -7.67
CA LEU A 46 -9.43 5.94 -7.72
C LEU A 46 -8.39 4.84 -7.46
N ASP A 47 -7.44 4.73 -8.37
CA ASP A 47 -6.29 3.84 -8.27
C ASP A 47 -5.02 4.70 -8.24
N GLU A 48 -4.32 4.68 -7.08
CA GLU A 48 -3.11 5.47 -6.80
C GLU A 48 -3.23 6.97 -7.18
N PRO A 49 -4.27 7.69 -6.75
CA PRO A 49 -4.52 9.05 -7.20
C PRO A 49 -3.47 10.06 -6.73
N THR A 50 -2.75 9.76 -5.66
CA THR A 50 -1.71 10.63 -5.08
C THR A 50 -0.37 10.58 -5.82
N ASN A 51 -0.20 9.64 -6.74
CA ASN A 51 1.02 9.51 -7.51
C ASN A 51 1.32 10.79 -8.32
N HIS A 52 2.54 11.29 -8.19
CA HIS A 52 3.00 12.52 -8.86
C HIS A 52 2.27 13.80 -8.44
N MET A 53 1.62 13.82 -7.27
CA MET A 53 1.03 15.03 -6.68
C MET A 53 1.93 15.60 -5.58
N ASP A 54 1.93 16.92 -5.47
CA ASP A 54 2.49 17.64 -4.33
C ASP A 54 1.54 17.57 -3.14
N ILE A 55 2.07 17.87 -1.95
CA ILE A 55 1.33 17.77 -0.68
C ILE A 55 0.09 18.66 -0.67
N GLU A 56 0.18 19.86 -1.24
CA GLU A 56 -0.94 20.81 -1.27
C GLU A 56 -2.08 20.28 -2.15
N SER A 57 -1.76 19.71 -3.31
CA SER A 57 -2.75 19.08 -4.19
C SER A 57 -3.38 17.83 -3.56
N ILE A 58 -2.62 17.04 -2.78
CA ILE A 58 -3.16 15.89 -2.04
C ILE A 58 -4.15 16.34 -0.99
N GLN A 59 -3.80 17.33 -0.16
CA GLN A 59 -4.67 17.88 0.87
C GLN A 59 -5.96 18.45 0.29
N TRP A 60 -5.85 19.18 -0.82
CA TRP A 60 -7.03 19.69 -1.52
C TRP A 60 -7.92 18.55 -2.04
N LEU A 61 -7.33 17.49 -2.59
CA LEU A 61 -8.08 16.33 -3.07
C LEU A 61 -8.80 15.62 -1.91
N GLU A 62 -8.15 15.44 -0.77
CA GLU A 62 -8.78 14.90 0.45
C GLU A 62 -10.02 15.70 0.83
N GLU A 63 -9.87 17.02 0.97
CA GLU A 63 -10.99 17.90 1.32
C GLU A 63 -12.11 17.83 0.28
N PHE A 64 -11.78 17.77 -1.01
CA PHE A 64 -12.76 17.66 -2.08
C PHE A 64 -13.53 16.33 -1.98
N LEU A 65 -12.84 15.21 -1.80
CA LEU A 65 -13.47 13.89 -1.70
C LEU A 65 -14.36 13.77 -0.47
N ILE A 66 -13.91 14.28 0.68
CA ILE A 66 -14.71 14.27 1.92
C ILE A 66 -15.99 15.09 1.79
N ASN A 67 -15.90 16.28 1.17
CA ASN A 67 -17.00 17.25 1.19
C ASN A 67 -17.91 17.17 -0.02
N SER A 68 -17.43 16.66 -1.17
CA SER A 68 -18.11 16.77 -2.45
C SER A 68 -18.45 15.45 -3.13
N ALA A 69 -17.75 14.36 -2.81
CA ALA A 69 -18.00 13.06 -3.41
C ALA A 69 -19.13 12.33 -2.68
N LYS A 70 -20.02 11.64 -3.43
CA LYS A 70 -21.10 10.85 -2.83
C LYS A 70 -20.59 9.50 -2.32
N ALA A 71 -19.83 8.79 -3.15
CA ALA A 71 -19.15 7.55 -2.78
C ALA A 71 -17.79 7.47 -3.47
N VAL A 72 -16.79 6.98 -2.75
CA VAL A 72 -15.42 6.80 -3.26
C VAL A 72 -14.93 5.42 -2.91
N ILE A 73 -14.34 4.74 -3.89
CA ILE A 73 -13.50 3.56 -3.66
C ILE A 73 -12.09 3.96 -4.07
N VAL A 74 -11.15 3.81 -3.16
CA VAL A 74 -9.75 4.18 -3.38
C VAL A 74 -8.83 3.01 -3.08
N ILE A 75 -7.82 2.86 -3.93
CA ILE A 75 -6.65 2.01 -3.71
C ILE A 75 -5.45 2.95 -3.68
N SER A 76 -4.67 2.93 -2.60
CA SER A 76 -3.44 3.73 -2.51
C SER A 76 -2.45 3.14 -1.52
N HIS A 77 -1.18 3.37 -1.78
CA HIS A 77 -0.08 3.09 -0.85
C HIS A 77 0.17 4.23 0.14
N ASP A 78 -0.43 5.39 -0.09
CA ASP A 78 -0.38 6.52 0.84
C ASP A 78 -1.35 6.29 2.01
N ARG A 79 -0.79 5.84 3.12
CA ARG A 79 -1.56 5.49 4.33
C ARG A 79 -2.27 6.69 4.95
N ALA A 80 -1.64 7.87 4.90
CA ALA A 80 -2.21 9.10 5.47
C ALA A 80 -3.44 9.51 4.65
N PHE A 81 -3.31 9.53 3.32
CA PHE A 81 -4.41 9.82 2.41
C PHE A 81 -5.59 8.86 2.62
N VAL A 82 -5.33 7.54 2.63
CA VAL A 82 -6.39 6.54 2.84
C VAL A 82 -7.06 6.72 4.19
N ASP A 83 -6.29 6.94 5.26
CA ASP A 83 -6.83 7.08 6.62
C ASP A 83 -7.72 8.32 6.78
N ASN A 84 -7.35 9.43 6.12
CA ASN A 84 -8.09 10.68 6.18
C ASN A 84 -9.45 10.61 5.47
N ILE A 85 -9.53 9.92 4.33
CA ILE A 85 -10.75 9.94 3.49
C ILE A 85 -11.66 8.75 3.69
N THR A 86 -11.20 7.64 4.30
CA THR A 86 -11.98 6.42 4.40
C THR A 86 -12.69 6.27 5.72
N THR A 87 -13.94 5.81 5.66
CA THR A 87 -14.76 5.42 6.81
C THR A 87 -15.00 3.91 6.88
N ARG A 88 -14.53 3.19 5.85
CA ARG A 88 -14.71 1.74 5.70
C ARG A 88 -13.51 1.17 4.96
N THR A 89 -12.98 0.06 5.44
CA THR A 89 -11.85 -0.63 4.83
C THR A 89 -12.25 -2.05 4.44
N ILE A 90 -11.97 -2.43 3.20
CA ILE A 90 -12.23 -3.77 2.68
C ILE A 90 -10.89 -4.44 2.42
N GLU A 91 -10.64 -5.53 3.12
CA GLU A 91 -9.46 -6.37 2.93
C GLU A 91 -9.82 -7.55 2.04
N VAL A 92 -9.06 -7.77 0.98
CA VAL A 92 -9.16 -8.96 0.12
C VAL A 92 -7.91 -9.80 0.34
N THR A 93 -8.06 -10.98 0.94
CA THR A 93 -6.95 -11.87 1.23
C THR A 93 -7.40 -13.33 1.08
N MET A 94 -6.56 -14.18 0.48
CA MET A 94 -6.80 -15.63 0.28
C MET A 94 -8.19 -15.96 -0.30
N GLY A 95 -8.66 -15.17 -1.25
CA GLY A 95 -9.99 -15.34 -1.87
C GLY A 95 -11.18 -15.00 -0.98
N ARG A 96 -10.95 -14.42 0.20
CA ARG A 96 -11.97 -13.95 1.14
C ARG A 96 -11.99 -12.44 1.21
N ILE A 97 -13.15 -11.89 1.56
CA ILE A 97 -13.37 -10.46 1.75
C ILE A 97 -13.71 -10.21 3.21
N TYR A 98 -12.96 -9.31 3.85
CA TYR A 98 -13.24 -8.84 5.20
C TYR A 98 -13.63 -7.36 5.14
N ASP A 99 -14.75 -7.05 5.72
CA ASP A 99 -15.36 -5.72 5.70
C ASP A 99 -15.30 -5.08 7.08
N TYR A 100 -14.50 -4.02 7.20
CA TYR A 100 -14.33 -3.27 8.44
C TYR A 100 -14.95 -1.88 8.29
N LYS A 101 -15.99 -1.59 9.05
CA LYS A 101 -16.67 -0.27 9.08
C LYS A 101 -15.86 0.74 9.90
N VAL A 102 -14.59 0.87 9.60
CA VAL A 102 -13.63 1.75 10.26
C VAL A 102 -12.62 2.27 9.24
N ASN A 103 -11.90 3.34 9.60
CA ASN A 103 -10.78 3.87 8.83
C ASN A 103 -9.58 2.92 8.81
N TYR A 104 -8.57 3.25 8.01
CA TYR A 104 -7.42 2.38 7.77
C TYR A 104 -6.58 2.10 9.03
N SER A 105 -6.32 3.11 9.86
CA SER A 105 -5.56 2.94 11.11
C SER A 105 -6.24 1.96 12.07
N LYS A 106 -7.55 2.11 12.27
CA LYS A 106 -8.31 1.21 13.14
C LYS A 106 -8.45 -0.20 12.56
N TYR A 107 -8.55 -0.29 11.23
CA TYR A 107 -8.50 -1.59 10.54
C TYR A 107 -7.21 -2.37 10.85
N LEU A 108 -6.04 -1.71 10.85
CA LEU A 108 -4.78 -2.37 11.14
C LEU A 108 -4.76 -3.01 12.55
N GLU A 109 -5.32 -2.33 13.54
CA GLU A 109 -5.47 -2.87 14.90
C GLU A 109 -6.38 -4.10 14.91
N LEU A 110 -7.57 -3.99 14.32
CA LEU A 110 -8.54 -5.10 14.26
C LEU A 110 -8.01 -6.29 13.45
N ARG A 111 -7.27 -6.01 12.38
CA ARG A 111 -6.60 -7.05 11.60
C ARG A 111 -5.57 -7.80 12.44
N LYS A 112 -4.78 -7.09 13.23
CA LYS A 112 -3.80 -7.70 14.14
C LYS A 112 -4.48 -8.59 15.18
N GLU A 113 -5.53 -8.09 15.85
CA GLU A 113 -6.31 -8.85 16.83
C GLU A 113 -6.92 -10.12 16.20
N ARG A 114 -7.50 -10.01 15.00
CA ARG A 114 -8.04 -11.16 14.27
C ARG A 114 -6.98 -12.22 14.02
N ARG A 115 -5.79 -11.80 13.56
CA ARG A 115 -4.68 -12.72 13.28
C ARG A 115 -4.16 -13.42 14.53
N GLU A 116 -4.03 -12.69 15.62
CA GLU A 116 -3.66 -13.28 16.91
C GLU A 116 -4.67 -14.33 17.37
N GLN A 117 -5.96 -14.07 17.18
CA GLN A 117 -7.02 -15.04 17.47
C GLN A 117 -6.95 -16.27 16.55
N GLN A 118 -6.76 -16.07 15.23
CA GLN A 118 -6.60 -17.15 14.27
C GLN A 118 -5.38 -18.02 14.61
N GLN A 119 -4.25 -17.41 14.93
CA GLN A 119 -3.05 -18.13 15.32
C GLN A 119 -3.29 -18.97 16.56
N LYS A 120 -3.89 -18.40 17.58
CA LYS A 120 -4.24 -19.14 18.80
C LYS A 120 -5.16 -20.32 18.53
N GLN A 121 -6.21 -20.12 17.73
CA GLN A 121 -7.14 -21.20 17.34
C GLN A 121 -6.41 -22.31 16.58
N TYR A 122 -5.50 -21.96 15.69
CA TYR A 122 -4.67 -22.92 14.97
C TYR A 122 -3.76 -23.72 15.92
N ASP A 123 -3.06 -23.04 16.82
CA ASP A 123 -2.15 -23.68 17.78
C ASP A 123 -2.92 -24.63 18.70
N ASP A 124 -4.08 -24.20 19.22
CA ASP A 124 -4.96 -25.04 20.04
C ASP A 124 -5.49 -26.26 19.24
N GLN A 125 -5.84 -26.06 17.97
CA GLN A 125 -6.27 -27.15 17.09
C GLN A 125 -5.12 -28.13 16.80
N GLN A 126 -3.92 -27.64 16.50
CA GLN A 126 -2.74 -28.50 16.26
C GLN A 126 -2.42 -29.34 17.48
N LYS A 127 -2.48 -28.73 18.67
CA LYS A 127 -2.28 -29.45 19.93
C LYS A 127 -3.34 -30.53 20.12
N MET A 128 -4.61 -30.21 19.90
CA MET A 128 -5.70 -31.17 20.00
C MET A 128 -5.54 -32.33 19.00
N ILE A 129 -5.10 -32.06 17.77
CA ILE A 129 -4.80 -33.08 16.75
C ILE A 129 -3.66 -33.97 17.26
N ALA A 130 -2.54 -33.39 17.73
CA ALA A 130 -1.39 -34.13 18.22
C ALA A 130 -1.76 -35.05 19.40
N ASP A 131 -2.49 -34.53 20.40
CA ASP A 131 -2.93 -35.30 21.57
C ASP A 131 -3.86 -36.49 21.16
N ASN A 132 -4.71 -36.27 20.17
CA ASN A 132 -5.59 -37.35 19.67
C ASN A 132 -4.81 -38.38 18.85
N MET A 133 -3.85 -37.95 18.04
CA MET A 133 -2.99 -38.86 17.28
C MET A 133 -2.11 -39.71 18.20
N GLU A 134 -1.52 -39.09 19.24
CA GLU A 134 -0.75 -39.82 20.26
C GLU A 134 -1.63 -40.88 20.95
N PHE A 135 -2.85 -40.51 21.32
CA PHE A 135 -3.79 -41.47 21.93
C PHE A 135 -4.11 -42.64 20.99
N ILE A 136 -4.41 -42.34 19.71
CA ILE A 136 -4.73 -43.36 18.70
C ILE A 136 -3.53 -44.30 18.55
N GLU A 137 -2.32 -43.80 18.41
CA GLU A 137 -1.10 -44.59 18.21
C GLU A 137 -0.82 -45.48 19.44
N ARG A 138 -0.93 -44.94 20.67
CA ARG A 138 -0.68 -45.66 21.92
C ARG A 138 -1.67 -46.82 22.16
N PHE A 139 -2.93 -46.66 21.75
CA PHE A 139 -3.99 -47.64 22.00
C PHE A 139 -4.46 -48.42 20.78
N LYS A 140 -3.79 -48.26 19.65
CA LYS A 140 -4.00 -49.01 18.41
C LYS A 140 -3.82 -50.51 18.67
N GLY A 141 -4.89 -51.30 18.46
CA GLY A 141 -4.88 -52.73 18.71
C GLY A 141 -5.30 -53.17 20.12
N THR A 142 -5.59 -52.22 21.04
CA THR A 142 -6.06 -52.54 22.37
C THR A 142 -7.58 -52.74 22.34
N TYR A 143 -8.07 -53.99 22.55
CA TYR A 143 -9.48 -54.37 22.44
C TYR A 143 -10.39 -53.47 23.30
N SER A 144 -10.03 -53.22 24.55
CA SER A 144 -10.83 -52.39 25.47
C SER A 144 -10.92 -50.92 25.09
N LYS A 145 -10.07 -50.43 24.18
CA LYS A 145 -10.04 -49.04 23.74
C LYS A 145 -10.50 -48.83 22.30
N THR A 146 -10.86 -49.90 21.58
CA THR A 146 -11.22 -49.84 20.15
C THR A 146 -12.27 -48.79 19.82
N LEU A 147 -13.36 -48.72 20.61
CA LEU A 147 -14.42 -47.73 20.39
C LEU A 147 -13.95 -46.30 20.57
N GLN A 148 -13.09 -46.06 21.58
CA GLN A 148 -12.52 -44.72 21.84
C GLN A 148 -11.58 -44.30 20.71
N VAL A 149 -10.75 -45.20 20.21
CA VAL A 149 -9.86 -44.97 19.07
C VAL A 149 -10.65 -44.64 17.82
N GLN A 150 -11.67 -45.47 17.48
CA GLN A 150 -12.53 -45.21 16.32
C GLN A 150 -13.28 -43.86 16.41
N SER A 151 -13.79 -43.51 17.61
CA SER A 151 -14.44 -42.23 17.83
C SER A 151 -13.50 -41.04 17.55
N ARG A 152 -12.25 -41.11 18.02
CA ARG A 152 -11.23 -40.06 17.80
C ARG A 152 -10.82 -39.96 16.33
N VAL A 153 -10.64 -41.08 15.64
CA VAL A 153 -10.34 -41.10 14.20
C VAL A 153 -11.49 -40.40 13.44
N LYS A 154 -12.75 -40.78 13.69
CA LYS A 154 -13.88 -40.14 13.03
C LYS A 154 -14.00 -38.64 13.35
N MET A 155 -13.60 -38.22 14.54
CA MET A 155 -13.58 -36.82 14.93
C MET A 155 -12.50 -36.06 14.11
N LEU A 156 -11.31 -36.62 13.99
CA LEU A 156 -10.23 -36.00 13.18
C LEU A 156 -10.56 -35.96 11.68
N GLU A 157 -11.23 -37.01 11.14
CA GLU A 157 -11.66 -37.03 9.74
C GLU A 157 -12.71 -35.97 9.39
N LYS A 158 -13.49 -35.52 10.36
CA LYS A 158 -14.54 -34.50 10.21
C LYS A 158 -14.07 -33.11 10.60
N LEU A 159 -12.82 -32.98 11.05
CA LEU A 159 -12.30 -31.71 11.56
C LEU A 159 -12.03 -30.76 10.40
N GLU A 160 -12.65 -29.59 10.43
CA GLU A 160 -12.30 -28.49 9.54
C GLU A 160 -11.00 -27.84 10.06
N LEU A 161 -9.99 -27.81 9.21
CA LEU A 161 -8.71 -27.21 9.58
C LEU A 161 -8.81 -25.69 9.59
N VAL A 162 -8.28 -25.09 10.65
CA VAL A 162 -8.13 -23.64 10.74
C VAL A 162 -7.06 -23.19 9.76
N GLU A 163 -7.45 -22.37 8.79
CA GLU A 163 -6.51 -21.73 7.87
C GLU A 163 -6.02 -20.42 8.49
N ILE A 164 -4.71 -20.22 8.48
CA ILE A 164 -4.10 -18.96 8.89
C ILE A 164 -3.85 -18.14 7.63
N ASP A 165 -4.22 -16.85 7.69
CA ASP A 165 -3.83 -15.89 6.67
C ASP A 165 -2.29 -15.72 6.73
N GLU A 166 -1.56 -16.39 5.83
CA GLU A 166 -0.09 -16.27 5.76
C GLU A 166 0.29 -14.81 5.50
N GLU A 167 1.19 -14.28 6.31
CA GLU A 167 1.87 -13.05 5.95
C GLU A 167 2.88 -13.37 4.86
N ASP A 168 2.83 -12.61 3.77
CA ASP A 168 3.97 -12.53 2.87
C ASP A 168 5.13 -11.86 3.61
N THR A 169 5.83 -12.66 4.41
CA THR A 169 7.05 -12.26 5.12
C THR A 169 8.27 -12.39 4.22
N SER A 170 8.09 -12.60 2.92
CA SER A 170 9.18 -12.67 1.96
C SER A 170 9.94 -11.35 1.94
N SER A 171 10.95 -11.25 2.78
CA SER A 171 11.87 -10.13 2.73
C SER A 171 12.85 -10.36 1.58
N LEU A 172 12.83 -9.45 0.62
CA LEU A 172 13.80 -9.43 -0.45
C LEU A 172 15.21 -9.21 0.14
N ARG A 173 15.99 -10.28 0.27
CA ARG A 173 17.38 -10.21 0.71
C ARG A 173 18.27 -9.80 -0.45
N LEU A 174 18.29 -8.49 -0.76
CA LEU A 174 19.22 -7.94 -1.71
C LEU A 174 20.64 -7.93 -1.11
N LYS A 175 21.51 -8.74 -1.67
CA LYS A 175 22.95 -8.64 -1.45
C LYS A 175 23.55 -7.90 -2.65
N PHE A 176 23.97 -6.68 -2.43
CA PHE A 176 24.77 -5.97 -3.42
C PHE A 176 26.20 -6.53 -3.40
N PRO A 177 26.77 -6.91 -4.55
CA PRO A 177 28.18 -7.28 -4.60
C PRO A 177 29.02 -6.08 -4.16
N PRO A 178 30.15 -6.31 -3.44
CA PRO A 178 31.01 -5.23 -3.04
C PRO A 178 31.53 -4.50 -4.28
N SER A 179 31.18 -3.23 -4.39
CA SER A 179 31.70 -2.33 -5.43
C SER A 179 33.12 -1.87 -5.06
N PRO A 180 34.00 -1.63 -6.06
CA PRO A 180 35.27 -0.98 -5.80
C PRO A 180 35.03 0.34 -5.05
N ARG A 181 35.90 0.64 -4.08
CA ARG A 181 35.76 1.87 -3.30
C ARG A 181 35.87 3.10 -4.20
N ALA A 182 34.85 3.94 -4.21
CA ALA A 182 34.93 5.26 -4.79
C ALA A 182 36.01 6.10 -4.08
N GLY A 183 36.61 7.05 -4.80
CA GLY A 183 37.55 8.02 -4.22
C GLY A 183 36.92 8.87 -3.11
N SER A 184 37.69 9.79 -2.55
CA SER A 184 37.22 10.71 -1.51
C SER A 184 36.08 11.63 -2.00
N TYR A 185 36.07 11.93 -3.29
CA TYR A 185 35.10 12.80 -3.97
C TYR A 185 34.43 12.04 -5.10
N PRO A 186 33.36 11.27 -4.83
CA PRO A 186 32.68 10.47 -5.84
C PRO A 186 31.97 11.32 -6.89
N VAL A 187 31.61 12.55 -6.58
CA VAL A 187 31.04 13.51 -7.55
C VAL A 187 31.72 14.85 -7.41
N ILE A 188 32.23 15.35 -8.53
CA ILE A 188 32.74 16.71 -8.67
C ILE A 188 32.02 17.32 -9.86
N ALA A 189 31.23 18.35 -9.62
CA ALA A 189 30.58 19.15 -10.65
C ALA A 189 31.27 20.53 -10.72
N ASP A 190 31.69 20.93 -11.90
CA ASP A 190 32.35 22.22 -12.14
C ASP A 190 31.70 22.89 -13.34
N GLY A 191 31.07 24.04 -13.12
CA GLY A 191 30.45 24.84 -14.16
C GLY A 191 29.32 24.12 -14.93
N VAL A 192 28.66 23.13 -14.32
CA VAL A 192 27.62 22.37 -15.01
C VAL A 192 26.35 23.19 -15.20
N GLY A 193 25.66 22.96 -16.32
CA GLY A 193 24.40 23.59 -16.64
C GLY A 193 23.48 22.67 -17.43
N LYS A 194 22.19 22.97 -17.48
CA LYS A 194 21.19 22.26 -18.25
C LYS A 194 20.23 23.20 -18.95
N THR A 195 20.04 22.98 -20.24
CA THR A 195 19.08 23.68 -21.09
C THR A 195 18.24 22.70 -21.87
N TYR A 196 16.97 23.03 -22.11
CA TYR A 196 16.07 22.32 -23.02
C TYR A 196 15.55 23.30 -24.07
N GLY A 197 16.10 23.23 -25.31
CA GLY A 197 15.84 24.22 -26.32
C GLY A 197 16.33 25.62 -25.83
N ASP A 198 15.42 26.60 -25.83
CA ASP A 198 15.70 27.96 -25.34
C ASP A 198 15.48 28.11 -23.82
N HIS A 199 14.97 27.10 -23.16
CA HIS A 199 14.72 27.13 -21.72
C HIS A 199 15.95 26.71 -20.93
N VAL A 200 16.53 27.64 -20.18
CA VAL A 200 17.64 27.38 -19.27
C VAL A 200 17.12 26.98 -17.91
N VAL A 201 17.44 25.76 -17.48
CA VAL A 201 17.02 25.26 -16.17
C VAL A 201 17.96 25.76 -15.08
N PHE A 202 19.26 25.58 -15.28
CA PHE A 202 20.31 26.14 -14.43
C PHE A 202 21.63 26.28 -15.22
N GLN A 203 22.51 27.14 -14.75
CA GLN A 203 23.81 27.36 -15.32
C GLN A 203 24.88 27.53 -14.24
N ASN A 204 26.12 27.16 -14.59
CA ASN A 204 27.32 27.42 -13.80
C ASN A 204 27.22 26.90 -12.34
N ALA A 205 26.59 25.74 -12.14
CA ALA A 205 26.52 25.09 -10.83
C ALA A 205 27.83 24.32 -10.58
N SER A 206 28.49 24.62 -9.46
CA SER A 206 29.70 23.93 -9.03
C SER A 206 29.52 23.42 -7.62
N PHE A 207 29.72 22.12 -7.41
CA PHE A 207 29.66 21.49 -6.10
C PHE A 207 30.46 20.19 -6.07
N THR A 208 30.81 19.77 -4.87
CA THR A 208 31.53 18.53 -4.65
C THR A 208 30.75 17.72 -3.60
N ILE A 209 30.61 16.41 -3.83
CA ILE A 209 30.04 15.50 -2.86
C ILE A 209 31.14 14.61 -2.33
N GLU A 210 31.34 14.62 -1.01
CA GLU A 210 32.32 13.80 -0.33
C GLU A 210 31.77 12.38 -0.07
N ARG A 211 32.68 11.46 0.10
CA ARG A 211 32.31 10.09 0.39
C ARG A 211 31.63 9.96 1.74
N GLY A 212 30.40 9.42 1.75
CA GLY A 212 29.58 9.24 2.94
C GLY A 212 28.58 10.38 3.18
N GLU A 213 28.66 11.47 2.40
CA GLU A 213 27.64 12.51 2.44
C GLU A 213 26.30 12.01 1.91
N ARG A 214 25.24 12.59 2.44
CA ARG A 214 23.86 12.44 1.98
C ARG A 214 23.35 13.80 1.57
N VAL A 215 23.17 13.99 0.27
CA VAL A 215 22.81 15.29 -0.33
C VAL A 215 21.40 15.20 -0.89
N ALA A 216 20.55 16.18 -0.55
CA ALA A 216 19.25 16.38 -1.16
C ALA A 216 19.33 17.56 -2.14
N PHE A 217 18.81 17.34 -3.34
CA PHE A 217 18.57 18.44 -4.29
C PHE A 217 17.11 18.84 -4.15
N VAL A 218 16.87 20.13 -3.87
CA VAL A 218 15.54 20.72 -3.71
C VAL A 218 15.39 21.80 -4.78
N GLY A 219 14.26 21.77 -5.50
CA GLY A 219 13.94 22.73 -6.55
C GLY A 219 12.47 23.07 -6.60
#